data_257050eaa5f943d829170488b0bcc822
#
_entry.id   257050eaa5f943d829170488b0bcc822
#
_cell.length_a   1.000
_cell.length_b   1.000
_cell.length_c   1.000
_cell.angle_alpha   90.00
_cell.angle_beta   90.00
_cell.angle_gamma   90.00
#
_symmetry.space_group_name_H-M   'P 1'
#
loop_
_entity.id
_entity.type
_entity.pdbx_description
1 polymer ?
#
loop_
_entity_poly.entity_id
_entity_poly.type
_entity_poly.pdbx_seq_one_letter_code
_entity_poly.pdbx_strand_id
1 'polypeptide(L)'
;MAEKDRIIPFLKKYSKEAGADITPLKDLIHELVEPDLVRKNKVTFGLVTVKYPSMDPVKITLEQMGDQLYPEYLIASASCFPVFPKHTIGSQEYIDGGYYDNVPIQFALELGAKDLVVAELNYPKVTHPEYESQPAILTIKPSHDTGGFMDFTHEHLMSIARYGYLDALKSYKELVGNKYALKTY
;
A
#
# COMPACT_ATOMS: atom_id res chain seq x y z
N MET A 1 -1.39 28.64 12.26
CA MET A 1 -0.95 28.82 10.85
C MET A 1 -2.13 28.46 9.99
N ALA A 2 -2.58 29.39 9.14
CA ALA A 2 -3.75 29.18 8.31
C ALA A 2 -3.45 28.07 7.26
N GLU A 3 -4.45 27.27 6.93
CA GLU A 3 -4.37 26.17 5.95
C GLU A 3 -3.78 26.63 4.60
N LYS A 4 -4.07 27.86 4.19
CA LYS A 4 -3.51 28.51 3.00
C LYS A 4 -1.96 28.61 3.01
N ASP A 5 -1.34 28.78 4.19
CA ASP A 5 0.11 28.91 4.30
C ASP A 5 0.88 27.61 4.05
N ARG A 6 0.17 26.48 4.09
CA ARG A 6 0.73 25.13 3.78
C ARG A 6 0.47 24.74 2.32
N ILE A 7 -0.68 25.09 1.76
CA ILE A 7 -1.09 24.71 0.41
C ILE A 7 -0.27 25.43 -0.66
N ILE A 8 0.07 26.70 -0.48
CA ILE A 8 0.81 27.48 -1.50
C ILE A 8 2.24 26.97 -1.73
N PRO A 9 3.05 26.67 -0.69
CA PRO A 9 4.35 26.03 -0.87
C PRO A 9 4.25 24.66 -1.52
N PHE A 10 3.26 23.85 -1.13
CA PHE A 10 2.97 22.54 -1.72
C PHE A 10 2.69 22.63 -3.22
N LEU A 11 1.78 23.50 -3.65
CA LEU A 11 1.44 23.70 -5.06
C LEU A 11 2.62 24.25 -5.88
N LYS A 12 3.44 25.13 -5.29
CA LYS A 12 4.64 25.67 -5.95
C LYS A 12 5.71 24.58 -6.15
N LYS A 13 5.86 23.68 -5.21
CA LYS A 13 6.78 22.55 -5.32
C LYS A 13 6.26 21.51 -6.30
N TYR A 14 4.96 21.23 -6.27
CA TYR A 14 4.28 20.36 -7.24
C TYR A 14 4.52 20.79 -8.70
N SER A 15 4.46 22.09 -8.97
CA SER A 15 4.68 22.61 -10.34
C SER A 15 6.14 22.56 -10.81
N LYS A 16 7.11 22.50 -9.88
CA LYS A 16 8.55 22.47 -10.21
C LYS A 16 9.14 21.06 -10.33
N GLU A 17 8.66 20.12 -9.55
CA GLU A 17 9.27 18.79 -9.38
C GLU A 17 8.39 17.65 -9.94
N ALA A 18 7.31 18.00 -10.68
CA ALA A 18 6.34 17.02 -11.21
C ALA A 18 5.83 16.06 -10.13
N GLY A 19 5.30 16.59 -9.03
CA GLY A 19 4.68 15.81 -7.97
C GLY A 19 4.73 16.49 -6.60
N ALA A 20 3.93 15.97 -5.68
CA ALA A 20 3.94 16.41 -4.28
C ALA A 20 5.25 15.97 -3.59
N ASP A 21 5.67 16.78 -2.60
CA ASP A 21 6.85 16.43 -1.80
C ASP A 21 6.60 15.21 -0.93
N ILE A 22 7.29 14.11 -1.21
CA ILE A 22 7.24 12.87 -0.43
C ILE A 22 8.42 12.73 0.54
N THR A 23 9.25 13.77 0.71
CA THR A 23 10.36 13.74 1.66
C THR A 23 9.91 13.30 3.06
N PRO A 24 8.81 13.81 3.63
CA PRO A 24 8.36 13.36 4.95
C PRO A 24 8.03 11.87 5.02
N LEU A 25 7.51 11.28 3.94
CA LEU A 25 7.25 9.85 3.88
C LEU A 25 8.56 9.05 3.80
N LYS A 26 9.52 9.52 3.00
CA LYS A 26 10.85 8.90 2.90
C LYS A 26 11.56 8.90 4.25
N ASP A 27 11.59 10.05 4.91
CA ASP A 27 12.21 10.21 6.22
C ASP A 27 11.56 9.27 7.25
N LEU A 28 10.23 9.18 7.26
CA LEU A 28 9.50 8.30 8.14
C LEU A 28 9.81 6.82 7.87
N ILE A 29 9.87 6.41 6.61
CA ILE A 29 10.23 5.03 6.24
C ILE A 29 11.65 4.72 6.69
N HIS A 30 12.61 5.61 6.45
CA HIS A 30 14.00 5.40 6.86
C HIS A 30 14.18 5.41 8.39
N GLU A 31 13.36 6.16 9.11
CA GLU A 31 13.38 6.19 10.58
C GLU A 31 12.78 4.92 11.19
N LEU A 32 11.64 4.45 10.67
CA LEU A 32 10.88 3.35 11.28
C LEU A 32 11.26 1.96 10.76
N VAL A 33 11.79 1.87 9.54
CA VAL A 33 12.12 0.59 8.92
C VAL A 33 13.56 0.20 9.21
N GLU A 34 13.72 -0.84 10.02
CA GLU A 34 15.00 -1.48 10.28
C GLU A 34 15.15 -2.73 9.38
N PRO A 35 15.87 -2.65 8.23
CA PRO A 35 15.94 -3.75 7.27
C PRO A 35 16.44 -5.06 7.88
N ASP A 36 17.37 -4.99 8.82
CA ASP A 36 17.91 -6.17 9.51
C ASP A 36 16.87 -6.88 10.39
N LEU A 37 16.00 -6.11 11.06
CA LEU A 37 14.92 -6.70 11.87
C LEU A 37 13.86 -7.33 10.97
N VAL A 38 13.52 -6.66 9.87
CA VAL A 38 12.56 -7.19 8.89
C VAL A 38 13.07 -8.52 8.31
N ARG A 39 14.37 -8.62 7.96
CA ARG A 39 14.99 -9.84 7.43
C ARG A 39 15.09 -10.99 8.46
N LYS A 40 15.25 -10.66 9.73
CA LYS A 40 15.23 -11.66 10.81
C LYS A 40 13.85 -12.27 11.06
N ASN A 41 12.80 -11.56 10.63
CA ASN A 41 11.45 -12.07 10.72
C ASN A 41 11.25 -13.16 9.64
N LYS A 42 10.62 -14.27 10.02
CA LYS A 42 10.33 -15.41 9.13
C LYS A 42 9.08 -15.20 8.26
N VAL A 43 8.53 -13.99 8.25
CA VAL A 43 7.38 -13.63 7.43
C VAL A 43 7.84 -13.31 6.02
N THR A 44 7.27 -13.98 5.03
CA THR A 44 7.46 -13.63 3.63
C THR A 44 6.80 -12.28 3.35
N PHE A 45 7.57 -11.32 2.88
CA PHE A 45 7.08 -10.02 2.45
C PHE A 45 7.27 -9.85 0.95
N GLY A 46 6.27 -9.32 0.28
CA GLY A 46 6.35 -8.99 -1.15
C GLY A 46 5.55 -7.72 -1.45
N LEU A 47 5.94 -7.02 -2.49
CA LEU A 47 5.24 -5.84 -3.00
C LEU A 47 5.25 -5.80 -4.53
N VAL A 48 4.42 -4.94 -5.07
CA VAL A 48 4.36 -4.66 -6.51
C VAL A 48 4.77 -3.21 -6.76
N THR A 49 5.56 -2.98 -7.79
CA THR A 49 5.87 -1.66 -8.35
C THR A 49 5.93 -1.77 -9.87
N VAL A 50 6.00 -0.65 -10.57
CA VAL A 50 6.02 -0.62 -12.04
C VAL A 50 7.21 0.16 -12.53
N LYS A 51 7.96 -0.38 -13.50
CA LYS A 51 9.05 0.33 -14.15
C LYS A 51 8.52 1.44 -15.05
N TYR A 52 9.17 2.60 -14.99
CA TYR A 52 8.86 3.71 -15.87
C TYR A 52 10.05 3.98 -16.84
N PRO A 53 9.82 4.27 -18.11
CA PRO A 53 8.52 4.44 -18.78
C PRO A 53 7.93 3.16 -19.40
N SER A 54 8.60 2.00 -19.29
CA SER A 54 8.20 0.76 -19.97
C SER A 54 6.85 0.19 -19.48
N MET A 55 6.41 0.57 -18.29
CA MET A 55 5.20 0.06 -17.62
C MET A 55 5.25 -1.44 -17.31
N ASP A 56 6.44 -2.02 -17.23
CA ASP A 56 6.62 -3.42 -16.84
C ASP A 56 6.36 -3.59 -15.33
N PRO A 57 5.48 -4.52 -14.91
CA PRO A 57 5.27 -4.80 -13.51
C PRO A 57 6.48 -5.50 -12.89
N VAL A 58 6.76 -5.17 -11.63
CA VAL A 58 7.78 -5.80 -10.81
C VAL A 58 7.14 -6.31 -9.54
N LYS A 59 6.95 -7.63 -9.46
CA LYS A 59 6.59 -8.35 -8.24
C LYS A 59 7.89 -8.75 -7.57
N ILE A 60 8.16 -8.27 -6.38
CA ILE A 60 9.44 -8.48 -5.71
C ILE A 60 9.25 -8.86 -4.24
N THR A 61 9.97 -9.87 -3.79
CA THR A 61 9.99 -10.28 -2.38
C THR A 61 11.17 -9.65 -1.64
N LEU A 62 11.09 -9.62 -0.32
CA LEU A 62 12.17 -9.13 0.54
C LEU A 62 13.51 -9.83 0.26
N GLU A 63 13.48 -11.12 -0.04
CA GLU A 63 14.68 -11.91 -0.36
C GLU A 63 15.34 -11.48 -1.67
N GLN A 64 14.54 -11.02 -2.63
CA GLN A 64 15.01 -10.54 -3.93
C GLN A 64 15.50 -9.09 -3.90
N MET A 65 15.10 -8.32 -2.87
CA MET A 65 15.59 -6.96 -2.64
C MET A 65 17.03 -7.03 -2.08
N GLY A 66 17.93 -6.22 -2.56
CA GLY A 66 19.27 -6.07 -1.96
C GLY A 66 19.18 -5.57 -0.52
N ASP A 67 20.21 -5.81 0.28
CA ASP A 67 20.19 -5.58 1.74
C ASP A 67 19.78 -4.17 2.16
N GLN A 68 20.09 -3.16 1.38
CA GLN A 68 19.78 -1.76 1.65
C GLN A 68 18.56 -1.23 0.87
N LEU A 69 17.93 -2.05 0.02
CA LEU A 69 16.94 -1.55 -0.93
C LEU A 69 15.49 -1.75 -0.48
N TYR A 70 15.25 -2.37 0.66
CA TYR A 70 13.88 -2.58 1.14
C TYR A 70 13.11 -1.26 1.33
N PRO A 71 13.65 -0.22 2.00
CA PRO A 71 12.97 1.07 2.10
C PRO A 71 12.71 1.71 0.73
N GLU A 72 13.67 1.61 -0.18
CA GLU A 72 13.55 2.19 -1.53
C GLU A 72 12.41 1.55 -2.34
N TYR A 73 12.23 0.22 -2.25
CA TYR A 73 11.11 -0.45 -2.89
C TYR A 73 9.76 -0.13 -2.25
N LEU A 74 9.70 0.13 -0.94
CA LEU A 74 8.48 0.64 -0.30
C LEU A 74 8.08 2.01 -0.86
N ILE A 75 9.05 2.91 -0.99
CA ILE A 75 8.85 4.25 -1.57
C ILE A 75 8.42 4.13 -3.04
N ALA A 76 9.07 3.27 -3.82
CA ALA A 76 8.72 3.02 -5.21
C ALA A 76 7.29 2.54 -5.38
N SER A 77 6.86 1.59 -4.53
CA SER A 77 5.49 1.04 -4.52
C SER A 77 4.43 2.07 -4.13
N ALA A 78 4.80 3.14 -3.44
CA ALA A 78 3.91 4.24 -3.03
C ALA A 78 4.02 5.49 -3.93
N SER A 79 4.82 5.44 -5.01
CA SER A 79 5.09 6.58 -5.89
C SER A 79 3.99 6.75 -6.96
N CYS A 80 2.80 7.21 -6.55
CA CYS A 80 1.63 7.42 -7.42
C CYS A 80 1.84 8.61 -8.36
N PHE A 81 2.65 8.42 -9.39
CA PHE A 81 2.94 9.45 -10.43
C PHE A 81 1.69 9.75 -11.27
N PRO A 82 1.37 11.01 -11.62
CA PRO A 82 2.16 12.23 -11.41
C PRO A 82 1.88 12.95 -10.09
N VAL A 83 1.03 12.42 -9.22
CA VAL A 83 0.70 13.04 -7.93
C VAL A 83 1.93 13.07 -7.03
N PHE A 84 2.64 11.98 -6.97
CA PHE A 84 3.96 11.89 -6.34
C PHE A 84 5.05 11.70 -7.41
N PRO A 85 6.28 12.13 -7.15
CA PRO A 85 7.38 11.93 -8.07
C PRO A 85 7.68 10.45 -8.25
N LYS A 86 8.21 10.10 -9.41
CA LYS A 86 8.80 8.77 -9.65
C LYS A 86 9.95 8.53 -8.68
N HIS A 87 10.16 7.28 -8.30
CA HIS A 87 11.28 6.89 -7.45
C HIS A 87 12.36 6.16 -8.25
N THR A 88 13.63 6.54 -8.02
CA THR A 88 14.76 5.95 -8.73
C THR A 88 15.52 4.98 -7.84
N ILE A 89 15.68 3.73 -8.29
CA ILE A 89 16.51 2.71 -7.65
C ILE A 89 17.61 2.33 -8.65
N GLY A 90 18.85 2.65 -8.32
CA GLY A 90 19.97 2.52 -9.27
C GLY A 90 19.79 3.44 -10.48
N SER A 91 19.68 2.86 -11.68
CA SER A 91 19.43 3.61 -12.93
C SER A 91 17.99 3.50 -13.43
N GLN A 92 17.11 2.82 -12.71
CA GLN A 92 15.73 2.58 -13.13
C GLN A 92 14.75 3.44 -12.33
N GLU A 93 13.82 4.09 -13.02
CA GLU A 93 12.70 4.78 -12.42
C GLU A 93 11.51 3.83 -12.21
N TYR A 94 10.81 4.02 -11.09
CA TYR A 94 9.64 3.24 -10.69
C TYR A 94 8.48 4.14 -10.33
N ILE A 95 7.27 3.60 -10.47
CA ILE A 95 6.01 4.20 -10.03
C ILE A 95 5.19 3.17 -9.25
N ASP A 96 4.11 3.63 -8.63
CA ASP A 96 3.20 2.86 -7.80
C ASP A 96 2.76 1.54 -8.44
N GLY A 97 2.75 0.48 -7.64
CA GLY A 97 2.30 -0.85 -8.07
C GLY A 97 0.82 -0.92 -8.42
N GLY A 98 0.01 -0.02 -7.88
CA GLY A 98 -1.41 0.08 -8.18
C GLY A 98 -1.73 0.39 -9.65
N TYR A 99 -0.75 0.85 -10.44
CA TYR A 99 -0.89 0.97 -11.90
C TYR A 99 -0.98 -0.39 -12.61
N TYR A 100 -0.54 -1.45 -11.96
CA TYR A 100 -0.63 -2.80 -12.50
C TYR A 100 -1.62 -3.65 -11.70
N ASP A 101 -1.42 -3.75 -10.39
CA ASP A 101 -2.23 -4.58 -9.50
C ASP A 101 -2.26 -3.98 -8.10
N ASN A 102 -3.40 -3.38 -7.75
CA ASN A 102 -3.59 -2.70 -6.46
C ASN A 102 -3.96 -3.67 -5.33
N VAL A 103 -4.35 -4.92 -5.68
CA VAL A 103 -4.72 -5.97 -4.73
C VAL A 103 -4.07 -7.28 -5.18
N PRO A 104 -2.77 -7.50 -4.94
CA PRO A 104 -1.97 -8.55 -5.59
C PRO A 104 -2.23 -9.96 -5.03
N ILE A 105 -3.48 -10.43 -5.14
CA ILE A 105 -3.93 -11.75 -4.69
C ILE A 105 -3.12 -12.84 -5.40
N GLN A 106 -3.00 -12.73 -6.73
CA GLN A 106 -2.28 -13.72 -7.52
C GLN A 106 -0.82 -13.85 -7.08
N PHE A 107 -0.17 -12.72 -6.75
CA PHE A 107 1.20 -12.75 -6.26
C PHE A 107 1.33 -13.45 -4.90
N ALA A 108 0.39 -13.23 -3.98
CA ALA A 108 0.37 -13.95 -2.71
C ALA A 108 0.19 -15.47 -2.89
N LEU A 109 -0.68 -15.89 -3.82
CA LEU A 109 -0.87 -17.30 -4.17
C LEU A 109 0.39 -17.92 -4.79
N GLU A 110 1.08 -17.21 -5.67
CA GLU A 110 2.37 -17.61 -6.26
C GLU A 110 3.46 -17.80 -5.19
N LEU A 111 3.40 -17.03 -4.10
CA LEU A 111 4.28 -17.17 -2.94
C LEU A 111 3.86 -18.30 -1.98
N GLY A 112 2.80 -19.03 -2.29
CA GLY A 112 2.36 -20.22 -1.55
C GLY A 112 1.35 -19.95 -0.45
N ALA A 113 0.73 -18.77 -0.42
CA ALA A 113 -0.38 -18.51 0.48
C ALA A 113 -1.56 -19.42 0.15
N LYS A 114 -2.16 -20.05 1.18
CA LYS A 114 -3.31 -20.95 1.03
C LYS A 114 -4.61 -20.30 1.47
N ASP A 115 -4.50 -19.44 2.47
CA ASP A 115 -5.60 -18.69 3.05
C ASP A 115 -5.22 -17.21 3.02
N LEU A 116 -6.13 -16.36 2.58
CA LEU A 116 -5.87 -14.94 2.41
C LEU A 116 -6.89 -14.09 3.17
N VAL A 117 -6.39 -13.05 3.82
CA VAL A 117 -7.21 -11.93 4.26
C VAL A 117 -6.83 -10.74 3.39
N VAL A 118 -7.79 -10.27 2.61
CA VAL A 118 -7.61 -9.18 1.65
C VAL A 118 -8.31 -7.94 2.19
N ALA A 119 -7.58 -6.84 2.36
CA ALA A 119 -8.15 -5.53 2.66
C ALA A 119 -8.18 -4.72 1.36
N GLU A 120 -9.37 -4.40 0.88
CA GLU A 120 -9.57 -3.60 -0.32
C GLU A 120 -9.86 -2.14 0.02
N LEU A 121 -9.44 -1.24 -0.87
CA LEU A 121 -9.87 0.15 -0.90
C LEU A 121 -10.80 0.34 -2.09
N ASN A 122 -11.78 1.26 -1.97
CA ASN A 122 -12.74 1.53 -3.05
C ASN A 122 -12.13 2.32 -4.22
N TYR A 123 -10.85 2.65 -4.19
CA TYR A 123 -10.24 3.48 -5.23
C TYR A 123 -8.86 2.98 -5.68
N PRO A 124 -8.63 2.90 -6.99
CA PRO A 124 -9.66 2.75 -8.02
C PRO A 124 -10.46 1.47 -7.78
N LYS A 125 -11.70 1.41 -8.23
CA LYS A 125 -12.56 0.23 -8.02
C LYS A 125 -12.01 -0.96 -8.83
N VAL A 126 -11.05 -1.64 -8.23
CA VAL A 126 -10.51 -2.90 -8.76
C VAL A 126 -11.38 -4.01 -8.19
N THR A 127 -11.97 -4.79 -9.05
CA THR A 127 -12.74 -5.97 -8.67
C THR A 127 -11.99 -7.19 -9.16
N HIS A 128 -11.81 -8.16 -8.28
CA HIS A 128 -11.27 -9.47 -8.61
C HIS A 128 -12.39 -10.52 -8.45
N PRO A 129 -13.41 -10.50 -9.32
CA PRO A 129 -14.58 -11.37 -9.18
C PRO A 129 -14.22 -12.86 -9.20
N GLU A 130 -13.10 -13.22 -9.82
CA GLU A 130 -12.58 -14.59 -9.87
C GLU A 130 -12.17 -15.12 -8.49
N TYR A 131 -11.96 -14.25 -7.52
CA TYR A 131 -11.59 -14.64 -6.16
C TYR A 131 -12.71 -14.45 -5.13
N GLU A 132 -13.79 -13.74 -5.46
CA GLU A 132 -14.85 -13.39 -4.50
C GLU A 132 -15.59 -14.60 -3.90
N SER A 133 -15.60 -15.72 -4.58
CA SER A 133 -16.30 -16.95 -4.15
C SER A 133 -15.37 -18.05 -3.63
N GLN A 134 -14.07 -17.78 -3.52
CA GLN A 134 -13.13 -18.79 -3.03
C GLN A 134 -13.17 -18.86 -1.51
N PRO A 135 -13.45 -20.03 -0.90
CA PRO A 135 -13.64 -20.14 0.54
C PRO A 135 -12.37 -19.86 1.38
N ALA A 136 -11.21 -19.86 0.73
CA ALA A 136 -9.92 -19.56 1.37
C ALA A 136 -9.55 -18.05 1.34
N ILE A 137 -10.42 -17.19 0.75
CA ILE A 137 -10.17 -15.76 0.62
C ILE A 137 -11.27 -14.98 1.33
N LEU A 138 -10.90 -14.33 2.43
CA LEU A 138 -11.76 -13.37 3.12
C LEU A 138 -11.41 -11.96 2.66
N THR A 139 -12.36 -11.27 2.02
CA THR A 139 -12.18 -9.89 1.60
C THR A 139 -12.90 -8.92 2.54
N ILE A 140 -12.15 -7.99 3.11
CA ILE A 140 -12.67 -6.87 3.90
C ILE A 140 -12.81 -5.69 2.96
N LYS A 141 -14.06 -5.30 2.68
CA LYS A 141 -14.39 -4.17 1.79
C LYS A 141 -14.89 -2.99 2.61
N PRO A 142 -14.57 -1.75 2.22
CA PRO A 142 -15.13 -0.57 2.85
C PRO A 142 -16.66 -0.56 2.76
N SER A 143 -17.34 -0.43 3.89
CA SER A 143 -18.80 -0.32 3.95
C SER A 143 -19.31 1.10 3.67
N HIS A 144 -18.41 2.08 3.62
CA HIS A 144 -18.68 3.49 3.37
C HIS A 144 -17.78 4.01 2.25
N ASP A 145 -18.19 5.10 1.63
CA ASP A 145 -17.32 5.82 0.71
C ASP A 145 -16.10 6.35 1.48
N THR A 146 -14.92 5.98 1.01
CA THR A 146 -13.65 6.42 1.61
C THR A 146 -13.19 7.79 1.09
N GLY A 147 -14.00 8.43 0.24
CA GLY A 147 -13.68 9.74 -0.32
C GLY A 147 -12.52 9.71 -1.32
N GLY A 148 -12.02 10.90 -1.64
CA GLY A 148 -10.90 11.05 -2.56
C GLY A 148 -9.56 10.74 -1.88
N PHE A 149 -8.67 10.05 -2.57
CA PHE A 149 -7.33 9.68 -2.05
C PHE A 149 -6.41 10.89 -1.78
N MET A 150 -6.83 12.10 -2.16
CA MET A 150 -6.12 13.35 -1.89
C MET A 150 -6.65 14.12 -0.67
N ASP A 151 -7.65 13.62 0.02
CA ASP A 151 -8.16 14.24 1.24
C ASP A 151 -7.38 13.76 2.46
N PHE A 152 -6.38 14.54 2.85
CA PHE A 152 -5.53 14.31 4.02
C PHE A 152 -5.96 15.14 5.24
N THR A 153 -7.21 15.60 5.31
CA THR A 153 -7.69 16.30 6.50
C THR A 153 -7.73 15.33 7.68
N HIS A 154 -7.41 15.84 8.88
CA HIS A 154 -7.38 15.01 10.09
C HIS A 154 -8.74 14.33 10.35
N GLU A 155 -9.83 15.06 10.18
CA GLU A 155 -11.19 14.55 10.38
C GLU A 155 -11.51 13.40 9.42
N HIS A 156 -11.15 13.57 8.14
CA HIS A 156 -11.36 12.53 7.13
C HIS A 156 -10.53 11.28 7.46
N LEU A 157 -9.22 11.44 7.74
CA LEU A 157 -8.34 10.32 8.06
C LEU A 157 -8.81 9.54 9.29
N MET A 158 -9.27 10.23 10.35
CA MET A 158 -9.82 9.58 11.54
C MET A 158 -11.13 8.84 11.24
N SER A 159 -11.95 9.37 10.36
CA SER A 159 -13.21 8.73 9.96
C SER A 159 -12.97 7.45 9.16
N ILE A 160 -12.10 7.47 8.15
CA ILE A 160 -11.79 6.28 7.35
C ILE A 160 -11.07 5.20 8.17
N ALA A 161 -10.18 5.59 9.10
CA ALA A 161 -9.55 4.65 10.02
C ALA A 161 -10.59 3.94 10.91
N ARG A 162 -11.57 4.69 11.42
CA ARG A 162 -12.68 4.13 12.19
C ARG A 162 -13.55 3.19 11.37
N TYR A 163 -13.87 3.54 10.12
CA TYR A 163 -14.64 2.66 9.24
C TYR A 163 -13.90 1.37 8.95
N GLY A 164 -12.61 1.44 8.61
CA GLY A 164 -11.79 0.24 8.39
C GLY A 164 -11.75 -0.69 9.60
N TYR A 165 -11.61 -0.13 10.82
CA TYR A 165 -11.70 -0.90 12.06
C TYR A 165 -13.06 -1.61 12.23
N LEU A 166 -14.16 -0.91 11.98
CA LEU A 166 -15.50 -1.48 12.11
C LEU A 166 -15.77 -2.55 11.06
N ASP A 167 -15.27 -2.36 9.83
CA ASP A 167 -15.44 -3.34 8.76
C ASP A 167 -14.61 -4.61 9.03
N ALA A 168 -13.39 -4.46 9.57
CA ALA A 168 -12.60 -5.59 10.04
C ALA A 168 -13.30 -6.36 11.18
N LEU A 169 -13.93 -5.65 12.14
CA LEU A 169 -14.68 -6.28 13.22
C LEU A 169 -15.90 -7.07 12.74
N LYS A 170 -16.61 -6.59 11.70
CA LYS A 170 -17.74 -7.34 11.11
C LYS A 170 -17.26 -8.67 10.53
N SER A 171 -16.12 -8.66 9.85
CA SER A 171 -15.51 -9.84 9.24
C SER A 171 -14.85 -10.77 10.26
N TYR A 172 -14.61 -10.30 11.49
CA TYR A 172 -13.96 -11.08 12.56
C TYR A 172 -14.72 -12.37 12.90
N LYS A 173 -16.06 -12.35 12.89
CA LYS A 173 -16.87 -13.55 13.15
C LYS A 173 -16.64 -14.63 12.08
N GLU A 174 -16.42 -14.25 10.86
CA GLU A 174 -16.12 -15.15 9.76
C GLU A 174 -14.72 -15.73 9.91
N LEU A 175 -13.74 -14.92 10.29
CA LEU A 175 -12.38 -15.35 10.60
C LEU A 175 -12.34 -16.37 11.73
N VAL A 176 -13.02 -16.12 12.84
CA VAL A 176 -13.05 -17.02 14.01
C VAL A 176 -13.81 -18.30 13.71
N GLY A 177 -14.89 -18.24 12.92
CA GLY A 177 -15.64 -19.42 12.47
C GLY A 177 -14.83 -20.36 11.58
N ASN A 178 -13.83 -19.84 10.88
CA ASN A 178 -12.98 -20.58 9.93
C ASN A 178 -11.60 -21.01 10.45
N LYS A 179 -11.41 -21.19 11.76
CA LYS A 179 -10.18 -21.65 12.43
C LYS A 179 -9.06 -20.60 12.63
N TYR A 180 -9.27 -19.35 12.31
CA TYR A 180 -8.27 -18.31 12.55
C TYR A 180 -8.51 -17.65 13.91
N ALA A 181 -7.90 -18.15 14.97
CA ALA A 181 -7.86 -17.47 16.25
C ALA A 181 -6.85 -16.32 16.16
N LEU A 182 -7.31 -15.10 15.97
CA LEU A 182 -6.51 -13.92 16.28
C LEU A 182 -6.29 -13.94 17.80
N LYS A 183 -5.06 -14.24 18.24
CA LYS A 183 -4.68 -14.04 19.65
C LYS A 183 -4.66 -12.54 19.90
N THR A 184 -5.64 -12.05 20.63
CA THR A 184 -5.58 -10.73 21.27
C THR A 184 -4.52 -10.78 22.38
N TYR A 185 -3.48 -9.97 22.26
CA TYR A 185 -2.51 -9.70 23.30
C TYR A 185 -2.98 -8.53 24.15
#